data_ac93bcf2a0eff2ba7eb97f0716a6d87f
#
_entry.id   ac93bcf2a0eff2ba7eb97f0716a6d87f
#
_cell.length_a   1.000
_cell.length_b   1.000
_cell.length_c   1.000
_cell.angle_alpha   90.00
_cell.angle_beta   90.00
_cell.angle_gamma   90.00
#
_symmetry.space_group_name_H-M   'P 1'
#
loop_
_entity.id
_entity.type
_entity.pdbx_description
1 polymer ?
#
loop_
_entity_poly.entity_id
_entity_poly.type
_entity_poly.pdbx_seq_one_letter_code
_entity_poly.pdbx_strand_id
1 'polypeptide(L)'
;MHEMGVALEICRIAEQHVGTDGARFLTGVGLIVGDEAGVERSSLEFCLEALLAQPPFAGAAVHITPEAGDTLRVDYLEVDDARPSH
;
A
#
# COMPACT_ATOMS: atom_id res chain seq x y z
N MET A 1 17.39 2.11 2.90
CA MET A 1 16.18 2.93 2.67
C MET A 1 15.24 2.77 3.87
N HIS A 2 14.59 3.86 4.27
CA HIS A 2 13.68 3.80 5.41
C HIS A 2 12.31 3.30 4.98
N GLU A 3 11.90 2.17 5.52
CA GLU A 3 10.63 1.53 5.16
C GLU A 3 9.42 2.42 5.48
N MET A 4 9.49 3.20 6.57
CA MET A 4 8.40 4.13 6.90
C MET A 4 8.22 5.19 5.80
N GLY A 5 9.31 5.73 5.26
CA GLY A 5 9.23 6.71 4.17
C GLY A 5 8.61 6.10 2.91
N VAL A 6 8.97 4.87 2.60
CA VAL A 6 8.40 4.14 1.46
C VAL A 6 6.91 3.89 1.72
N ALA A 7 6.54 3.48 2.93
CA ALA A 7 5.15 3.22 3.29
C ALA A 7 4.29 4.50 3.17
N LEU A 8 4.83 5.63 3.61
CA LEU A 8 4.14 6.92 3.47
C LEU A 8 3.90 7.28 2.01
N GLU A 9 4.89 7.04 1.16
CA GLU A 9 4.75 7.30 -0.28
C GLU A 9 3.70 6.39 -0.91
N ILE A 10 3.64 5.13 -0.51
CA ILE A 10 2.64 4.18 -0.99
C ILE A 10 1.25 4.64 -0.58
N CYS A 11 1.08 5.10 0.66
CA CYS A 11 -0.20 5.62 1.13
C CYS A 11 -0.63 6.85 0.31
N ARG A 12 0.33 7.73 -0.01
CA ARG A 12 0.05 8.91 -0.83
C ARG A 12 -0.43 8.49 -2.23
N ILE A 13 0.24 7.51 -2.83
CA ILE A 13 -0.15 7.00 -4.15
C ILE A 13 -1.55 6.39 -4.08
N ALA A 14 -1.82 5.58 -3.06
CA ALA A 14 -3.13 4.95 -2.91
C ALA A 14 -4.23 6.00 -2.77
N GLU A 15 -4.01 7.01 -1.94
CA GLU A 15 -5.00 8.07 -1.73
C GLU A 15 -5.23 8.87 -3.00
N GLN A 16 -4.19 9.12 -3.80
CA GLN A 16 -4.34 9.81 -5.07
C GLN A 16 -5.22 9.01 -6.05
N HIS A 17 -5.10 7.69 -6.04
CA HIS A 17 -5.86 6.86 -6.96
C HIS A 17 -7.33 6.70 -6.54
N VAL A 18 -7.60 6.55 -5.26
CA VAL A 18 -8.98 6.30 -4.80
C VAL A 18 -9.69 7.56 -4.31
N GLY A 19 -8.94 8.64 -4.10
CA GLY A 19 -9.45 9.87 -3.53
C GLY A 19 -9.56 9.80 -2.02
N THR A 20 -9.58 10.95 -1.35
CA THR A 20 -9.68 10.99 0.11
C THR A 20 -10.97 10.32 0.59
N ASP A 21 -12.09 10.59 -0.11
CA ASP A 21 -13.38 9.98 0.24
C ASP A 21 -13.42 8.49 -0.08
N GLY A 22 -12.62 8.04 -1.03
CA GLY A 22 -12.54 6.62 -1.39
C GLY A 22 -11.59 5.82 -0.52
N ALA A 23 -10.72 6.49 0.23
CA ALA A 23 -9.67 5.80 0.98
C ALA A 23 -10.23 4.84 2.03
N ARG A 24 -11.38 5.16 2.62
CA ARG A 24 -12.02 4.28 3.62
C ARG A 24 -12.56 2.98 3.01
N PHE A 25 -12.69 2.91 1.69
CA PHE A 25 -13.16 1.70 0.99
C PHE A 25 -12.00 0.85 0.48
N LEU A 26 -10.76 1.29 0.67
CA LEU A 26 -9.59 0.53 0.27
C LEU A 26 -9.46 -0.69 1.18
N THR A 27 -9.41 -1.88 0.59
CA THR A 27 -9.34 -3.14 1.34
C THR A 27 -8.02 -3.87 1.14
N GLY A 28 -7.27 -3.54 0.10
CA GLY A 28 -6.01 -4.22 -0.14
C GLY A 28 -5.05 -3.39 -0.97
N VAL A 29 -3.77 -3.58 -0.69
CA VAL A 29 -2.67 -2.96 -1.43
C VAL A 29 -1.70 -4.07 -1.78
N GLY A 30 -1.46 -4.28 -3.07
CA GLY A 30 -0.48 -5.25 -3.54
C GLY A 30 0.77 -4.54 -4.01
N LEU A 31 1.92 -5.04 -3.57
CA LEU A 31 3.23 -4.49 -3.92
C LEU A 31 4.08 -5.57 -4.57
N ILE A 32 4.94 -5.16 -5.47
CA ILE A 32 6.04 -6.00 -5.96
C ILE A 32 7.32 -5.41 -5.41
N VAL A 33 8.09 -6.21 -4.69
CA VAL A 33 9.32 -5.75 -4.04
C VAL A 33 10.45 -6.71 -4.41
N GLY A 34 11.42 -6.18 -5.13
CA GLY A 34 12.60 -6.94 -5.53
C GLY A 34 13.54 -7.16 -4.35
N ASP A 35 14.29 -8.25 -4.41
CA ASP A 35 15.24 -8.59 -3.34
C ASP A 35 16.42 -7.62 -3.29
N GLU A 36 16.62 -6.81 -4.33
CA GLU A 36 17.65 -5.78 -4.39
C GLU A 36 17.07 -4.36 -4.32
N ALA A 37 15.81 -4.22 -3.91
CA ALA A 37 15.15 -2.92 -3.86
C ALA A 37 15.61 -2.03 -2.69
N GLY A 38 16.37 -2.60 -1.75
CA GLY A 38 16.91 -1.84 -0.63
C GLY A 38 15.93 -1.64 0.51
N VAL A 39 14.82 -2.39 0.52
CA VAL A 39 13.86 -2.37 1.63
C VAL A 39 13.73 -3.76 2.22
N GLU A 40 13.50 -3.80 3.53
CA GLU A 40 13.21 -5.04 4.23
C GLU A 40 11.71 -5.27 4.18
N ARG A 41 11.27 -6.39 3.57
CA ARG A 41 9.86 -6.60 3.24
C ARG A 41 8.94 -6.66 4.46
N SER A 42 9.35 -7.37 5.50
CA SER A 42 8.47 -7.48 6.68
C SER A 42 8.36 -6.16 7.42
N SER A 43 9.42 -5.35 7.45
CA SER A 43 9.36 -4.01 8.04
C SER A 43 8.45 -3.10 7.21
N LEU A 44 8.54 -3.17 5.89
CA LEU A 44 7.68 -2.39 5.01
C LEU A 44 6.21 -2.78 5.20
N GLU A 45 5.93 -4.08 5.26
CA GLU A 45 4.58 -4.57 5.49
C GLU A 45 4.02 -4.04 6.82
N PHE A 46 4.81 -4.13 7.88
CA PHE A 46 4.40 -3.65 9.20
C PHE A 46 4.11 -2.15 9.19
N CYS A 47 5.01 -1.35 8.63
CA CYS A 47 4.83 0.09 8.54
C CYS A 47 3.58 0.46 7.74
N LEU A 48 3.39 -0.21 6.62
CA LEU A 48 2.28 0.09 5.74
C LEU A 48 0.95 -0.30 6.38
N GLU A 49 0.89 -1.46 7.03
CA GLU A 49 -0.32 -1.88 7.75
C GLU A 49 -0.67 -0.87 8.84
N ALA A 50 0.32 -0.39 9.58
CA ALA A 50 0.09 0.59 10.64
C ALA A 50 -0.49 1.90 10.07
N LEU A 51 0.03 2.37 8.95
CA LEU A 51 -0.46 3.60 8.31
C LEU A 51 -1.84 3.42 7.73
N LEU A 52 -2.11 2.27 7.12
CA LEU A 52 -3.42 1.99 6.50
C LEU A 52 -4.51 1.75 7.55
N ALA A 53 -4.14 1.59 8.82
CA ALA A 53 -5.11 1.50 9.92
C ALA A 53 -5.56 2.87 10.40
N GLN A 54 -5.00 3.95 9.88
CA GLN A 54 -5.30 5.33 10.31
C GLN A 54 -6.14 6.06 9.26
N PRO A 55 -7.02 7.00 9.69
CA PRO A 55 -7.77 7.80 8.72
C PRO A 55 -6.84 8.50 7.72
N PRO A 56 -7.26 8.68 6.47
CA PRO A 56 -8.59 8.40 5.93
C PRO A 56 -8.85 6.93 5.58
N PHE A 57 -7.85 6.06 5.77
CA PHE A 57 -7.98 4.63 5.52
C PHE A 57 -8.72 3.97 6.69
N ALA A 58 -9.28 2.79 6.44
CA ALA A 58 -10.04 2.06 7.46
C ALA A 58 -9.50 0.64 7.67
N GLY A 59 -8.23 0.43 7.36
CA GLY A 59 -7.59 -0.86 7.48
C GLY A 59 -7.63 -1.62 6.15
N ALA A 60 -6.48 -1.77 5.54
CA ALA A 60 -6.35 -2.53 4.29
C ALA A 60 -5.28 -3.60 4.48
N ALA A 61 -5.48 -4.74 3.83
CA ALA A 61 -4.49 -5.81 3.83
C ALA A 61 -3.33 -5.45 2.89
N VAL A 62 -2.13 -5.87 3.26
CA VAL A 62 -0.94 -5.63 2.45
C VAL A 62 -0.44 -6.98 1.93
N HIS A 63 -0.26 -7.07 0.63
CA HIS A 63 0.31 -8.25 -0.01
C HIS A 63 1.59 -7.86 -0.72
N ILE A 64 2.70 -8.48 -0.36
CA ILE A 64 3.98 -8.25 -1.01
C ILE A 64 4.34 -9.46 -1.82
N THR A 65 4.55 -9.25 -3.12
CA THR A 65 5.03 -10.29 -4.03
C THR A 65 6.54 -10.09 -4.19
N PRO A 66 7.36 -11.06 -3.79
CA PRO A 66 8.79 -10.94 -3.98
C PRO A 66 9.18 -11.16 -5.44
N GLU A 67 10.25 -10.52 -5.85
CA GLU A 67 10.75 -10.62 -7.20
C GLU A 67 12.27 -10.48 -7.18
N ALA A 68 12.95 -11.00 -8.18
CA ALA A 68 14.38 -10.77 -8.35
C ALA A 68 14.59 -9.34 -8.87
N GLY A 69 15.65 -8.69 -8.43
CA GLY A 69 16.01 -7.36 -8.93
C GLY A 69 15.62 -6.25 -7.97
N ASP A 70 15.50 -5.05 -8.50
CA ASP A 70 15.34 -3.84 -7.70
C ASP A 70 13.96 -3.19 -7.83
N THR A 71 12.98 -3.90 -8.38
CA THR A 71 11.62 -3.38 -8.54
C THR A 71 10.99 -3.06 -7.19
N LEU A 72 10.33 -1.91 -7.13
CA LEU A 72 9.53 -1.52 -5.97
C LEU A 72 8.37 -0.71 -6.52
N ARG A 73 7.18 -1.32 -6.55
CA ARG A 73 6.02 -0.65 -7.12
C ARG A 73 4.71 -1.16 -6.52
N VAL A 74 3.70 -0.31 -6.62
CA VAL A 74 2.33 -0.70 -6.31
C VAL A 74 1.79 -1.48 -7.51
N ASP A 75 1.38 -2.71 -7.26
CA ASP A 75 0.91 -3.61 -8.31
C ASP A 75 -0.60 -3.49 -8.49
N TYR A 76 -1.34 -3.38 -7.39
CA TYR A 76 -2.79 -3.22 -7.46
C TYR A 76 -3.33 -2.59 -6.18
N LEU A 77 -4.54 -2.05 -6.29
CA LEU A 77 -5.32 -1.57 -5.16
C LEU A 77 -6.68 -2.26 -5.24
N GLU A 78 -7.17 -2.77 -4.11
CA GLU A 78 -8.49 -3.37 -4.04
C GLU A 78 -9.41 -2.46 -3.24
N VAL A 79 -10.63 -2.27 -3.73
CA VAL A 79 -11.63 -1.45 -3.04
C VAL A 79 -12.88 -2.28 -2.82
N ASP A 80 -13.62 -1.91 -1.77
CA ASP A 80 -14.88 -2.57 -1.42
C ASP A 80 -15.91 -2.33 -2.51
N ASP A 81 -16.67 -3.38 -2.89
CA ASP A 81 -17.76 -3.29 -3.86
C ASP A 81 -18.87 -2.37 -3.38
N ALA A 82 -18.99 -2.12 -2.08
CA ALA A 82 -19.96 -1.17 -1.51
C ALA A 82 -19.58 0.28 -1.79
N ARG A 83 -18.41 0.55 -2.38
CA ARG A 83 -17.97 1.89 -2.71
C ARG A 83 -18.97 2.55 -3.65
N PRO A 84 -19.43 3.79 -3.35
CA PRO A 84 -20.35 4.48 -4.24
C PRO A 84 -19.73 4.69 -5.62
N SER A 85 -20.53 4.48 -6.68
CA SER A 85 -20.10 4.79 -8.04
C SER A 85 -20.41 6.23 -8.38
N HIS A 86 -19.63 6.77 -9.30
CA HIS A 86 -19.76 8.15 -9.75
C HIS A 86 -20.01 8.19 -11.23
#